data_5c4e43712c74c21b8e4df12c4c5289cc
#
_entry.id   5c4e43712c74c21b8e4df12c4c5289cc
#
_cell.length_a   1.000
_cell.length_b   1.000
_cell.length_c   1.000
_cell.angle_alpha   90.00
_cell.angle_beta   90.00
_cell.angle_gamma   90.00
#
_symmetry.space_group_name_H-M   'P 1'
#
loop_
_entity.id
_entity.type
_entity.pdbx_description
1 polymer ?
#
loop_
_entity_poly.entity_id
_entity_poly.type
_entity_poly.pdbx_seq_one_letter_code
_entity_poly.pdbx_strand_id
1 'polypeptide(L)'
;MLALVGLSLHSLMDGVAISAALATHSNLGALVVLGILFHRIPEGGTIASIFLVRGFGNRGALMAAGVLALMALLGSAGQSILHLPIGPTLGLTAGLALYVASSDLLPEVQKVSGFRSTLALLSGVGIFLVSARLLPHHH
;
A
#
# COMPACT_ATOMS: atom_id res chain seq x y z
N MET A 1 -3.03 15.55 11.90
CA MET A 1 -3.66 14.38 12.56
C MET A 1 -4.50 13.54 11.61
N LEU A 2 -5.36 14.13 10.76
CA LEU A 2 -6.19 13.36 9.81
C LEU A 2 -5.38 12.46 8.86
N ALA A 3 -4.25 12.95 8.34
CA ALA A 3 -3.37 12.17 7.47
C ALA A 3 -2.82 10.89 8.17
N LEU A 4 -2.43 11.01 9.45
CA LEU A 4 -1.97 9.84 10.22
C LEU A 4 -3.09 8.83 10.40
N VAL A 5 -4.32 9.28 10.71
CA VAL A 5 -5.48 8.38 10.88
C VAL A 5 -5.80 7.69 9.55
N GLY A 6 -5.86 8.44 8.44
CA GLY A 6 -6.14 7.88 7.12
C GLY A 6 -5.10 6.85 6.70
N LEU A 7 -3.80 7.19 6.80
CA LEU A 7 -2.70 6.28 6.49
C LEU A 7 -2.66 5.07 7.44
N SER A 8 -3.03 5.24 8.72
CA SER A 8 -3.09 4.11 9.66
C SER A 8 -4.18 3.10 9.27
N LEU A 9 -5.37 3.58 8.88
CA LEU A 9 -6.44 2.72 8.37
C LEU A 9 -6.04 2.03 7.06
N HIS A 10 -5.40 2.77 6.15
CA HIS A 10 -4.85 2.21 4.92
C HIS A 10 -3.84 1.11 5.22
N SER A 11 -2.88 1.38 6.11
CA SER A 11 -1.89 0.40 6.56
C SER A 11 -2.50 -0.85 7.19
N LEU A 12 -3.57 -0.69 7.96
CA LEU A 12 -4.31 -1.83 8.52
C LEU A 12 -4.89 -2.70 7.40
N MET A 13 -5.52 -2.09 6.39
CA MET A 13 -6.08 -2.82 5.23
C MET A 13 -5.00 -3.51 4.39
N ASP A 14 -3.83 -2.89 4.25
CA ASP A 14 -2.70 -3.51 3.58
C ASP A 14 -2.21 -4.78 4.32
N GLY A 15 -2.17 -4.72 5.66
CA GLY A 15 -1.85 -5.90 6.47
C GLY A 15 -2.86 -7.04 6.26
N VAL A 16 -4.15 -6.70 6.23
CA VAL A 16 -5.22 -7.65 5.91
C VAL A 16 -5.01 -8.24 4.51
N ALA A 17 -4.71 -7.40 3.51
CA ALA A 17 -4.46 -7.83 2.13
C ALA A 17 -3.25 -8.75 2.01
N ILE A 18 -2.13 -8.43 2.69
CA ILE A 18 -0.92 -9.26 2.71
C ILE A 18 -1.25 -10.66 3.24
N SER A 19 -1.90 -10.74 4.40
CA SER A 19 -2.24 -12.03 5.02
C SER A 19 -3.21 -12.83 4.15
N ALA A 20 -4.25 -12.20 3.60
CA ALA A 20 -5.19 -12.84 2.69
C ALA A 20 -4.52 -13.32 1.38
N ALA A 21 -3.62 -12.50 0.81
CA ALA A 21 -2.89 -12.85 -0.40
C ALA A 21 -1.94 -14.04 -0.18
N LEU A 22 -1.22 -14.07 0.94
CA LEU A 22 -0.35 -15.19 1.30
C LEU A 22 -1.14 -16.49 1.49
N ALA A 23 -2.36 -16.41 2.02
CA ALA A 23 -3.23 -17.57 2.19
C ALA A 23 -3.71 -18.19 0.86
N THR A 24 -3.62 -17.48 -0.26
CA THR A 24 -3.98 -18.03 -1.58
C THR A 24 -2.95 -19.03 -2.13
N HIS A 25 -1.72 -19.03 -1.60
CA HIS A 25 -0.59 -19.83 -2.11
C HIS A 25 -0.39 -19.71 -3.64
N SER A 26 -0.78 -18.58 -4.21
CA SER A 26 -0.78 -18.33 -5.66
C SER A 26 0.25 -17.27 -6.05
N ASN A 27 0.65 -17.29 -7.33
CA ASN A 27 1.51 -16.25 -7.89
C ASN A 27 0.85 -14.86 -7.84
N LEU A 28 -0.48 -14.80 -7.94
CA LEU A 28 -1.24 -13.56 -7.76
C LEU A 28 -1.09 -13.04 -6.33
N GLY A 29 -1.13 -13.93 -5.32
CA GLY A 29 -0.86 -13.55 -3.92
C GLY A 29 0.52 -12.92 -3.75
N ALA A 30 1.54 -13.54 -4.35
CA ALA A 30 2.90 -12.99 -4.33
C ALA A 30 2.99 -11.60 -4.99
N LEU A 31 2.31 -11.38 -6.12
CA LEU A 31 2.25 -10.07 -6.80
C LEU A 31 1.57 -9.00 -5.93
N VAL A 32 0.47 -9.35 -5.25
CA VAL A 32 -0.22 -8.43 -4.33
C VAL A 32 0.73 -8.03 -3.20
N VAL A 33 1.42 -8.99 -2.58
CA VAL A 33 2.39 -8.72 -1.51
C VAL A 33 3.51 -7.82 -1.99
N LEU A 34 4.11 -8.11 -3.15
CA LEU A 34 5.16 -7.27 -3.73
C LEU A 34 4.67 -5.86 -4.02
N GLY A 35 3.49 -5.70 -4.60
CA GLY A 35 2.88 -4.39 -4.85
C GLY A 35 2.72 -3.58 -3.56
N ILE A 36 2.22 -4.21 -2.49
CA ILE A 36 2.07 -3.57 -1.18
C ILE A 36 3.44 -3.19 -0.59
N LEU A 37 4.44 -4.06 -0.67
CA LEU A 37 5.78 -3.76 -0.15
C LEU A 37 6.42 -2.57 -0.87
N PHE A 38 6.27 -2.47 -2.19
CA PHE A 38 6.84 -1.37 -2.95
C PHE A 38 6.21 -0.01 -2.62
N HIS A 39 4.90 0.06 -2.40
CA HIS A 39 4.28 1.35 -2.05
C HIS A 39 4.49 1.74 -0.57
N ARG A 40 4.88 0.82 0.30
CA ARG A 40 5.23 1.10 1.71
C ARG A 40 6.38 2.09 1.86
N ILE A 41 7.36 2.04 0.97
CA ILE A 41 8.52 2.95 1.03
C ILE A 41 8.08 4.42 0.87
N PRO A 42 7.36 4.81 -0.21
CA PRO A 42 6.88 6.17 -0.35
C PRO A 42 5.84 6.56 0.73
N GLU A 43 5.00 5.64 1.19
CA GLU A 43 4.04 5.89 2.27
C GLU A 43 4.74 6.31 3.58
N GLY A 44 5.75 5.52 3.99
CA GLY A 44 6.56 5.83 5.18
C GLY A 44 7.31 7.16 5.04
N GLY A 45 7.85 7.44 3.85
CA GLY A 45 8.49 8.73 3.53
C GLY A 45 7.52 9.91 3.63
N THR A 46 6.30 9.74 3.15
CA THR A 46 5.27 10.77 3.17
C THR A 46 4.89 11.13 4.60
N ILE A 47 4.56 10.15 5.46
CA ILE A 47 4.18 10.43 6.84
C ILE A 47 5.34 11.03 7.63
N ALA A 48 6.57 10.53 7.43
CA ALA A 48 7.77 11.07 8.06
C ALA A 48 7.98 12.53 7.66
N SER A 49 7.86 12.87 6.39
CA SER A 49 7.99 14.24 5.88
C SER A 49 6.94 15.17 6.47
N ILE A 50 5.67 14.75 6.56
CA ILE A 50 4.60 15.53 7.18
C ILE A 50 4.93 15.87 8.65
N PHE A 51 5.44 14.89 9.40
CA PHE A 51 5.78 15.11 10.82
C PHE A 51 7.00 16.01 11.00
N LEU A 52 8.00 15.86 10.12
CA LEU A 52 9.19 16.73 10.13
C LEU A 52 8.83 18.18 9.82
N VAL A 53 8.05 18.42 8.75
CA VAL A 53 7.62 19.78 8.35
C VAL A 53 6.74 20.43 9.43
N ARG A 54 5.96 19.64 10.17
CA ARG A 54 5.16 20.13 11.30
C ARG A 54 5.95 20.35 12.60
N GLY A 55 7.25 20.13 12.61
CA GLY A 55 8.12 20.41 13.75
C GLY A 55 8.16 19.31 14.83
N PHE A 56 7.62 18.11 14.58
CA PHE A 56 7.68 17.01 15.54
C PHE A 56 9.05 16.33 15.64
N GLY A 57 10.00 16.74 14.78
CA GLY A 57 11.36 16.22 14.77
C GLY A 57 11.47 14.75 14.38
N ASN A 58 12.70 14.22 14.40
CA ASN A 58 12.97 12.85 13.94
C ASN A 58 12.25 11.77 14.79
N ARG A 59 12.11 12.00 16.09
CA ARG A 59 11.40 11.07 16.97
C ARG A 59 9.93 10.97 16.61
N GLY A 60 9.27 12.11 16.37
CA GLY A 60 7.87 12.14 15.94
C GLY A 60 7.65 11.46 14.58
N ALA A 61 8.54 11.70 13.62
CA ALA A 61 8.51 11.05 12.32
C ALA A 61 8.66 9.52 12.44
N LEU A 62 9.60 9.06 13.26
CA LEU A 62 9.80 7.63 13.49
C LEU A 62 8.61 6.97 14.20
N MET A 63 8.04 7.65 15.20
CA MET A 63 6.83 7.15 15.87
C MET A 63 5.65 7.05 14.93
N ALA A 64 5.44 8.04 14.05
CA ALA A 64 4.37 8.00 13.05
C ALA A 64 4.55 6.82 12.08
N ALA A 65 5.76 6.60 11.56
CA ALA A 65 6.07 5.43 10.73
C ALA A 65 5.88 4.12 11.50
N GLY A 66 6.26 4.09 12.78
CA GLY A 66 6.04 2.94 13.67
C GLY A 66 4.56 2.60 13.87
N VAL A 67 3.70 3.63 13.96
CA VAL A 67 2.23 3.43 14.04
C VAL A 67 1.72 2.77 12.77
N LEU A 68 2.16 3.20 11.57
CA LEU A 68 1.75 2.56 10.31
C LEU A 68 2.19 1.09 10.26
N ALA A 69 3.44 0.81 10.67
CA ALA A 69 3.93 -0.57 10.72
C ALA A 69 3.12 -1.44 11.70
N LEU A 70 2.80 -0.90 12.89
CA LEU A 70 1.97 -1.60 13.87
C LEU A 70 0.57 -1.88 13.32
N MET A 71 -0.07 -0.92 12.64
CA MET A 71 -1.38 -1.11 12.03
C MET A 71 -1.37 -2.20 10.96
N ALA A 72 -0.31 -2.28 10.15
CA ALA A 72 -0.17 -3.37 9.19
C ALA A 72 -0.04 -4.74 9.87
N LEU A 73 0.73 -4.83 10.96
CA LEU A 73 0.84 -6.06 11.74
C LEU A 73 -0.50 -6.47 12.36
N LEU A 74 -1.24 -5.50 12.91
CA LEU A 74 -2.58 -5.73 13.46
C LEU A 74 -3.58 -6.21 12.40
N GLY A 75 -3.53 -5.61 11.20
CA GLY A 75 -4.35 -6.05 10.06
C GLY A 75 -4.04 -7.48 9.63
N SER A 76 -2.76 -7.80 9.50
CA SER A 76 -2.31 -9.15 9.15
C SER A 76 -2.69 -10.19 10.23
N ALA A 77 -2.48 -9.87 11.51
CA ALA A 77 -2.88 -10.72 12.62
C ALA A 77 -4.41 -10.89 12.68
N GLY A 78 -5.17 -9.81 12.48
CA GLY A 78 -6.63 -9.83 12.43
C GLY A 78 -7.15 -10.78 11.36
N GLN A 79 -6.61 -10.72 10.14
CA GLN A 79 -6.96 -11.63 9.06
C GLN A 79 -6.66 -13.09 9.42
N SER A 80 -5.48 -13.34 10.00
CA SER A 80 -5.03 -14.68 10.36
C SER A 80 -5.87 -15.31 11.49
N ILE A 81 -6.30 -14.50 12.46
CA ILE A 81 -7.07 -14.96 13.62
C ILE A 81 -8.57 -15.12 13.26
N LEU A 82 -9.14 -14.14 12.57
CA LEU A 82 -10.57 -14.13 12.24
C LEU A 82 -10.92 -15.00 11.05
N HIS A 83 -9.93 -15.48 10.28
CA HIS A 83 -10.12 -16.31 9.08
C HIS A 83 -11.16 -15.72 8.13
N LEU A 84 -11.06 -14.38 7.88
CA LEU A 84 -12.00 -13.70 7.00
C LEU A 84 -11.98 -14.32 5.59
N PRO A 85 -13.12 -14.37 4.90
CA PRO A 85 -13.19 -14.95 3.57
C PRO A 85 -12.30 -14.19 2.57
N ILE A 86 -11.36 -14.90 1.93
CA ILE A 86 -10.26 -14.32 1.13
C ILE A 86 -10.80 -13.45 -0.01
N GLY A 87 -11.77 -13.95 -0.76
CA GLY A 87 -12.31 -13.24 -1.94
C GLY A 87 -12.88 -11.86 -1.61
N PRO A 88 -13.89 -11.74 -0.73
CA PRO A 88 -14.42 -10.44 -0.30
C PRO A 88 -13.36 -9.53 0.34
N THR A 89 -12.43 -10.09 1.11
CA THR A 89 -11.37 -9.32 1.76
C THR A 89 -10.42 -8.70 0.74
N LEU A 90 -9.94 -9.48 -0.23
CA LEU A 90 -9.09 -8.96 -1.30
C LEU A 90 -9.85 -7.97 -2.20
N GLY A 91 -11.13 -8.22 -2.48
CA GLY A 91 -11.97 -7.29 -3.24
C GLY A 91 -12.13 -5.95 -2.54
N LEU A 92 -12.38 -5.96 -1.22
CA LEU A 92 -12.50 -4.72 -0.42
C LEU A 92 -11.18 -3.95 -0.39
N THR A 93 -10.07 -4.62 -0.10
CA THR A 93 -8.75 -3.98 -0.02
C THR A 93 -8.30 -3.44 -1.38
N ALA A 94 -8.55 -4.16 -2.47
CA ALA A 94 -8.28 -3.70 -3.83
C ALA A 94 -9.14 -2.48 -4.19
N GLY A 95 -10.42 -2.47 -3.83
CA GLY A 95 -11.31 -1.34 -4.04
C GLY A 95 -10.86 -0.10 -3.27
N LEU A 96 -10.45 -0.24 -2.02
CA LEU A 96 -9.89 0.85 -1.22
C LEU A 96 -8.57 1.38 -1.81
N ALA A 97 -7.67 0.49 -2.22
CA ALA A 97 -6.41 0.88 -2.85
C ALA A 97 -6.66 1.66 -4.16
N LEU A 98 -7.60 1.20 -4.99
CA LEU A 98 -8.00 1.89 -6.22
C LEU A 98 -8.64 3.25 -5.93
N TYR A 99 -9.47 3.34 -4.90
CA TYR A 99 -10.07 4.60 -4.45
C TYR A 99 -8.99 5.61 -4.05
N VAL A 100 -8.06 5.23 -3.18
CA VAL A 100 -6.95 6.10 -2.74
C VAL A 100 -6.07 6.50 -3.92
N ALA A 101 -5.74 5.56 -4.81
CA ALA A 101 -4.93 5.86 -5.99
C ALA A 101 -5.62 6.87 -6.91
N SER A 102 -6.93 6.78 -7.10
CA SER A 102 -7.68 7.67 -8.00
C SER A 102 -8.04 9.01 -7.36
N SER A 103 -8.36 9.04 -6.06
CA SER A 103 -8.80 10.26 -5.36
C SER A 103 -7.65 11.14 -4.88
N ASP A 104 -6.56 10.53 -4.43
CA ASP A 104 -5.48 11.26 -3.77
C ASP A 104 -4.20 11.28 -4.60
N LEU A 105 -3.74 10.12 -5.09
CA LEU A 105 -2.44 10.03 -5.76
C LEU A 105 -2.47 10.57 -7.20
N LEU A 106 -3.50 10.23 -7.96
CA LEU A 106 -3.59 10.64 -9.36
C LEU A 106 -3.71 12.16 -9.52
N PRO A 107 -4.56 12.89 -8.77
CA PRO A 107 -4.60 14.33 -8.81
C PRO A 107 -3.28 15.00 -8.38
N GLU A 108 -2.57 14.40 -7.39
CA GLU A 108 -1.29 14.95 -6.93
C GLU A 108 -0.21 14.82 -8.00
N VAL A 109 -0.14 13.67 -8.68
CA VAL A 109 0.77 13.46 -9.81
C VAL A 109 0.46 14.42 -10.97
N GLN A 110 -0.83 14.73 -11.22
CA GLN A 110 -1.24 15.65 -12.27
C GLN A 110 -0.89 17.11 -11.97
N LYS A 111 -0.78 17.52 -10.70
CA LYS A 111 -0.31 18.86 -10.32
C LYS A 111 1.15 19.10 -10.73
N VAL A 112 1.97 18.07 -10.70
CA VAL A 112 3.36 18.10 -11.19
C VAL A 112 3.35 17.76 -12.68
N SER A 113 2.74 18.64 -13.49
CA SER A 113 2.62 18.43 -14.94
C SER A 113 4.00 18.40 -15.61
N GLY A 114 4.33 17.28 -16.23
CA GLY A 114 5.55 17.12 -17.01
C GLY A 114 5.72 15.71 -17.54
N PHE A 115 6.42 15.61 -18.67
CA PHE A 115 6.75 14.35 -19.32
C PHE A 115 7.38 13.31 -18.35
N ARG A 116 8.14 13.80 -17.35
CA ARG A 116 8.76 12.95 -16.32
C ARG A 116 7.75 12.22 -15.44
N SER A 117 6.68 12.90 -15.00
CA SER A 117 5.64 12.30 -14.16
C SER A 117 4.85 11.24 -14.93
N THR A 118 4.52 11.53 -16.18
CA THR A 118 3.84 10.58 -17.07
C THR A 118 4.73 9.34 -17.33
N LEU A 119 6.04 9.55 -17.59
CA LEU A 119 6.98 8.45 -17.77
C LEU A 119 7.12 7.59 -16.50
N ALA A 120 7.19 8.21 -15.32
CA ALA A 120 7.25 7.49 -14.05
C ALA A 120 6.01 6.61 -13.82
N LEU A 121 4.81 7.16 -14.09
CA LEU A 121 3.56 6.41 -13.98
C LEU A 121 3.50 5.24 -14.96
N LEU A 122 3.82 5.50 -16.24
CA LEU A 122 3.84 4.45 -17.26
C LEU A 122 4.89 3.37 -16.99
N SER A 123 6.07 3.76 -16.45
CA SER A 123 7.10 2.79 -16.07
C SER A 123 6.63 1.89 -14.92
N GLY A 124 5.92 2.43 -13.92
CA GLY A 124 5.32 1.64 -12.84
C GLY A 124 4.30 0.61 -13.36
N VAL A 125 3.40 1.05 -14.24
CA VAL A 125 2.45 0.14 -14.91
C VAL A 125 3.18 -0.90 -15.74
N GLY A 126 4.21 -0.51 -16.50
CA GLY A 126 5.02 -1.42 -17.31
C GLY A 126 5.73 -2.48 -16.47
N ILE A 127 6.35 -2.09 -15.36
CA ILE A 127 7.02 -3.01 -14.42
C ILE A 127 6.00 -4.01 -13.85
N PHE A 128 4.81 -3.53 -13.44
CA PHE A 128 3.75 -4.41 -12.94
C PHE A 128 3.30 -5.43 -14.00
N LEU A 129 3.05 -5.00 -15.23
CA LEU A 129 2.62 -5.89 -16.32
C LEU A 129 3.69 -6.92 -16.68
N VAL A 130 4.97 -6.52 -16.70
CA VAL A 130 6.09 -7.43 -16.94
C VAL A 130 6.20 -8.44 -15.81
N SER A 131 6.15 -8.01 -14.54
CA SER A 131 6.21 -8.92 -13.40
C SER A 131 5.03 -9.89 -13.37
N ALA A 132 3.83 -9.44 -13.75
CA ALA A 132 2.65 -10.30 -13.87
C ALA A 132 2.79 -11.37 -14.96
N ARG A 133 3.52 -11.07 -16.05
CA ARG A 133 3.78 -12.04 -17.13
C ARG A 133 4.92 -13.01 -16.84
N LEU A 134 5.90 -12.58 -16.04
CA LEU A 134 7.07 -13.41 -15.69
C LEU A 134 6.76 -14.45 -14.61
N LEU A 135 5.69 -14.24 -13.83
CA LEU A 135 5.25 -15.23 -12.86
C LEU A 135 4.44 -16.32 -13.56
N PRO A 136 4.91 -17.59 -13.55
CA PRO A 136 4.24 -18.68 -14.25
C PRO A 136 2.82 -18.88 -13.72
N HIS A 137 1.86 -18.93 -14.62
CA HIS A 137 0.49 -19.32 -14.30
C HIS A 137 0.47 -20.84 -14.12
N HIS A 138 0.60 -21.31 -12.88
CA HIS A 138 0.26 -22.69 -12.57
C HIS A 138 -1.27 -22.79 -12.46
N HIS A 139 -1.87 -23.42 -13.44
CA HIS A 139 -3.26 -23.88 -13.40
C HIS A 139 -3.38 -25.09 -12.48
#